data_3ce9bdcad50b3fd532030fce0675a4c8
#
_entry.id   3ce9bdcad50b3fd532030fce0675a4c8
#
_cell.length_a   1.000
_cell.length_b   1.000
_cell.length_c   1.000
_cell.angle_alpha   90.00
_cell.angle_beta   90.00
_cell.angle_gamma   90.00
#
_symmetry.space_group_name_H-M   'P 1'
#
loop_
_entity.id
_entity.type
_entity.pdbx_description
1 polymer ?
#
loop_
_entity_poly.entity_id
_entity_poly.type
_entity_poly.pdbx_seq_one_letter_code
_entity_poly.pdbx_strand_id
1 'polypeptide(L)'
;MKKRMLGLLLTAALVLGVTGCGNTTEKKTTEQANGSSEELTTEAGETQNVRLGVWTGGIDHYLAVVGTEQGIFQKHGIDLETTEFASGINTIDAIVTGQLDIGMIADFAGVNRIGNTQDNFDSKIIGRYVTATGWALYVNEDEVKDLSDLAGKGFGTIPGTITDYYVALTYEKAGIAADEQKLVNIDSTQAMLGVVDSGEVVAGWSSGASAKKLEEHGMKKFLTMDDLGISVDAYYVASKDILAEHEDLVEDFLAAIKETEEWIIANPDEAAGIVEDKTGIPKDQAAANIEATTLLLDFKQDSVDHLDAIKEWAVGAGMFEKDYDIKDYVDTTALGKLFPDAVEN
;
A
#
# COMPACT_ATOMS: atom_id res chain seq x y z
N MET A 1 -20.73 -24.21 45.68
CA MET A 1 -21.04 -23.67 47.01
C MET A 1 -20.87 -22.15 46.99
N LYS A 2 -21.98 -21.47 47.26
CA LYS A 2 -22.20 -20.25 48.06
C LYS A 2 -21.39 -19.02 47.64
N LYS A 3 -22.05 -17.98 47.01
CA LYS A 3 -22.85 -16.87 47.65
C LYS A 3 -21.92 -15.69 47.94
N ARG A 4 -22.20 -14.43 47.73
CA ARG A 4 -23.35 -13.50 47.60
C ARG A 4 -22.76 -12.12 47.42
N MET A 5 -23.31 -11.27 46.60
CA MET A 5 -24.27 -10.17 46.85
C MET A 5 -23.62 -8.90 47.45
N LEU A 6 -23.81 -7.78 46.84
CA LEU A 6 -24.83 -6.73 47.00
C LEU A 6 -24.24 -5.34 47.33
N GLY A 7 -24.82 -4.27 46.79
CA GLY A 7 -24.93 -2.92 47.30
C GLY A 7 -24.50 -1.84 46.32
N LEU A 8 -25.27 -1.22 45.56
CA LEU A 8 -26.41 -0.26 45.59
C LEU A 8 -26.17 0.94 46.52
N LEU A 9 -26.21 2.14 45.92
CA LEU A 9 -26.82 3.41 46.33
C LEU A 9 -26.13 4.57 45.60
N LEU A 10 -26.72 5.20 44.64
CA LEU A 10 -27.66 6.35 44.57
C LEU A 10 -27.35 7.50 45.51
N THR A 11 -26.96 8.66 45.01
CA THR A 11 -27.53 9.93 45.44
C THR A 11 -27.36 11.03 44.35
N ALA A 12 -28.46 11.62 43.95
CA ALA A 12 -28.59 12.83 43.17
C ALA A 12 -28.55 14.04 44.12
N ALA A 13 -28.01 15.18 43.65
CA ALA A 13 -28.36 16.47 44.23
C ALA A 13 -28.34 17.54 43.14
N LEU A 14 -29.51 18.00 42.80
CA LEU A 14 -29.79 19.30 42.14
C LEU A 14 -29.50 20.46 43.10
N VAL A 15 -28.92 21.55 42.59
CA VAL A 15 -29.20 22.89 43.10
C VAL A 15 -29.25 23.91 41.97
N LEU A 16 -30.39 24.55 41.89
CA LEU A 16 -30.78 25.71 41.11
C LEU A 16 -30.37 27.01 41.81
N GLY A 17 -30.23 28.06 41.05
CA GLY A 17 -30.42 29.44 41.51
C GLY A 17 -29.34 30.38 41.00
N VAL A 18 -29.53 31.58 40.50
CA VAL A 18 -30.63 32.50 40.26
C VAL A 18 -29.94 33.77 39.71
N THR A 19 -30.51 34.30 38.69
CA THR A 19 -30.60 35.67 38.16
C THR A 19 -29.88 36.82 38.87
N GLY A 20 -29.31 37.73 38.04
CA GLY A 20 -28.98 39.12 38.42
C GLY A 20 -28.76 40.01 37.21
N CYS A 21 -29.80 40.84 36.92
CA CYS A 21 -29.78 41.93 35.98
C CYS A 21 -29.08 43.19 36.53
N GLY A 22 -28.62 44.08 35.63
CA GLY A 22 -28.40 45.49 35.91
C GLY A 22 -27.20 46.07 35.15
N ASN A 23 -27.36 46.70 34.13
CA ASN A 23 -27.80 48.01 33.63
C ASN A 23 -26.65 49.03 33.44
N THR A 24 -26.53 49.49 32.22
CA THR A 24 -26.35 50.85 31.64
C THR A 24 -25.03 51.63 31.69
N THR A 25 -24.61 52.01 30.46
CA THR A 25 -24.11 53.31 29.95
C THR A 25 -22.64 53.64 30.23
N GLU A 26 -21.79 54.00 29.27
CA GLU A 26 -21.81 55.03 28.26
C GLU A 26 -20.66 54.95 27.26
N LYS A 27 -20.87 55.52 26.09
CA LYS A 27 -20.00 55.73 24.94
C LYS A 27 -18.63 56.35 25.28
N LYS A 28 -17.60 55.88 24.56
CA LYS A 28 -16.67 56.79 23.89
C LYS A 28 -16.08 56.16 22.62
N THR A 29 -16.39 56.79 21.52
CA THR A 29 -15.87 56.67 20.17
C THR A 29 -14.38 56.98 20.13
N THR A 30 -13.57 56.11 19.50
CA THR A 30 -12.42 56.58 18.76
C THR A 30 -12.21 55.60 17.58
N GLU A 31 -12.41 56.11 16.40
CA GLU A 31 -12.02 55.49 15.12
C GLU A 31 -10.52 55.34 15.09
N GLN A 32 -10.06 54.14 14.66
CA GLN A 32 -8.92 54.06 13.76
C GLN A 32 -8.93 52.75 12.96
N ALA A 33 -8.66 52.92 11.70
CA ALA A 33 -8.84 52.12 10.55
C ALA A 33 -8.12 50.77 10.54
N ASN A 34 -8.80 49.77 10.01
CA ASN A 34 -8.46 49.02 8.81
C ASN A 34 -7.36 47.96 8.89
N GLY A 35 -7.80 46.78 8.74
CA GLY A 35 -7.03 45.57 8.48
C GLY A 35 -7.99 44.38 8.52
N SER A 36 -8.94 44.33 7.55
CA SER A 36 -9.73 43.10 7.40
C SER A 36 -8.86 42.06 6.74
N SER A 37 -8.27 41.19 7.55
CA SER A 37 -8.00 39.83 7.14
C SER A 37 -9.35 39.12 7.18
N GLU A 38 -9.98 38.95 6.05
CA GLU A 38 -11.01 37.92 5.89
C GLU A 38 -10.33 36.57 6.17
N GLU A 39 -10.49 36.10 7.40
CA GLU A 39 -10.42 34.66 7.68
C GLU A 39 -11.52 34.03 6.84
N LEU A 40 -11.15 33.42 5.74
CA LEU A 40 -11.99 32.46 5.03
C LEU A 40 -12.20 31.29 6.00
N THR A 41 -13.22 31.42 6.86
CA THR A 41 -13.83 30.25 7.48
C THR A 41 -14.57 29.53 6.35
N THR A 42 -13.89 28.63 5.65
CA THR A 42 -14.57 27.55 4.94
C THR A 42 -15.37 26.83 6.00
N GLU A 43 -16.70 26.90 5.90
CA GLU A 43 -17.58 25.97 6.61
C GLU A 43 -17.07 24.57 6.20
N ALA A 44 -16.54 23.80 7.15
CA ALA A 44 -16.23 22.42 6.93
C ALA A 44 -17.55 21.73 6.58
N GLY A 45 -17.73 21.33 5.34
CA GLY A 45 -18.83 20.49 4.91
C GLY A 45 -18.85 19.22 5.77
N GLU A 46 -20.00 18.58 5.88
CA GLU A 46 -20.09 17.27 6.55
C GLU A 46 -19.11 16.32 5.86
N THR A 47 -18.11 15.81 6.61
CA THR A 47 -17.19 14.79 6.12
C THR A 47 -17.90 13.44 6.02
N GLN A 48 -17.57 12.67 4.99
CA GLN A 48 -18.06 11.30 4.83
C GLN A 48 -16.99 10.32 5.29
N ASN A 49 -17.39 9.25 5.96
CA ASN A 49 -16.46 8.22 6.44
C ASN A 49 -16.01 7.33 5.29
N VAL A 50 -14.69 7.09 5.18
CA VAL A 50 -14.08 6.09 4.28
C VAL A 50 -13.25 5.14 5.13
N ARG A 51 -13.57 3.85 5.07
CA ARG A 51 -12.85 2.78 5.75
C ARG A 51 -11.77 2.25 4.84
N LEU A 52 -10.51 2.59 5.13
CA LEU A 52 -9.34 2.22 4.36
C LEU A 52 -8.54 1.11 5.04
N GLY A 53 -8.27 0.03 4.32
CA GLY A 53 -7.30 -0.98 4.72
C GLY A 53 -5.92 -0.67 4.18
N VAL A 54 -4.90 -0.69 5.06
CA VAL A 54 -3.50 -0.46 4.67
C VAL A 54 -2.60 -1.62 5.11
N TRP A 55 -1.51 -1.81 4.40
CA TRP A 55 -0.47 -2.74 4.81
C TRP A 55 0.45 -2.08 5.83
N THR A 56 0.60 -2.70 7.01
CA THR A 56 1.47 -2.18 8.09
C THR A 56 2.89 -1.94 7.58
N GLY A 57 3.32 -0.68 7.59
CA GLY A 57 4.63 -0.25 7.11
C GLY A 57 4.76 -0.14 5.58
N GLY A 58 3.68 -0.31 4.83
CA GLY A 58 3.63 -0.03 3.40
C GLY A 58 3.54 1.46 3.09
N ILE A 59 3.79 1.82 1.84
CA ILE A 59 3.72 3.21 1.39
C ILE A 59 2.27 3.74 1.40
N ASP A 60 1.29 2.87 1.25
CA ASP A 60 -0.15 3.14 1.43
C ASP A 60 -0.48 3.58 2.87
N HIS A 61 0.17 2.97 3.86
CA HIS A 61 0.07 3.40 5.25
C HIS A 61 0.69 4.79 5.44
N TYR A 62 1.81 5.08 4.77
CA TYR A 62 2.42 6.41 4.83
C TYR A 62 1.52 7.48 4.20
N LEU A 63 0.91 7.18 3.05
CA LEU A 63 -0.09 8.06 2.42
C LEU A 63 -1.26 8.34 3.37
N ALA A 64 -1.81 7.31 4.02
CA ALA A 64 -2.92 7.46 4.95
C ALA A 64 -2.55 8.36 6.16
N VAL A 65 -1.43 8.08 6.83
CA VAL A 65 -1.06 8.84 8.05
C VAL A 65 -0.60 10.27 7.73
N VAL A 66 0.15 10.47 6.64
CA VAL A 66 0.60 11.81 6.24
C VAL A 66 -0.58 12.66 5.77
N GLY A 67 -1.44 12.13 4.90
CA GLY A 67 -2.62 12.84 4.42
C GLY A 67 -3.58 13.21 5.55
N THR A 68 -3.75 12.33 6.54
CA THR A 68 -4.55 12.61 7.74
C THR A 68 -3.92 13.70 8.59
N GLU A 69 -2.63 13.62 8.88
CA GLU A 69 -1.93 14.60 9.73
C GLU A 69 -1.88 15.99 9.09
N GLN A 70 -1.75 16.05 7.77
CA GLN A 70 -1.79 17.30 7.02
C GLN A 70 -3.22 17.84 6.78
N GLY A 71 -4.25 17.11 7.23
CA GLY A 71 -5.65 17.51 7.05
C GLY A 71 -6.13 17.43 5.61
N ILE A 72 -5.39 16.73 4.72
CA ILE A 72 -5.70 16.65 3.29
C ILE A 72 -7.02 15.89 3.10
N PHE A 73 -7.22 14.74 3.76
CA PHE A 73 -8.49 14.01 3.66
C PHE A 73 -9.68 14.84 4.11
N GLN A 74 -9.56 15.57 5.23
CA GLN A 74 -10.62 16.46 5.71
C GLN A 74 -10.92 17.60 4.72
N LYS A 75 -9.90 18.17 4.08
CA LYS A 75 -10.05 19.18 3.02
C LYS A 75 -10.86 18.65 1.84
N HIS A 76 -10.74 17.37 1.52
CA HIS A 76 -11.52 16.66 0.50
C HIS A 76 -12.83 16.06 1.03
N GLY A 77 -13.31 16.47 2.20
CA GLY A 77 -14.58 16.01 2.76
C GLY A 77 -14.57 14.58 3.31
N ILE A 78 -13.40 14.01 3.58
CA ILE A 78 -13.23 12.64 4.04
C ILE A 78 -12.85 12.59 5.52
N ASP A 79 -13.57 11.78 6.29
CA ASP A 79 -13.16 11.27 7.61
C ASP A 79 -12.57 9.87 7.40
N LEU A 80 -11.24 9.77 7.34
CA LEU A 80 -10.55 8.52 7.00
C LEU A 80 -10.39 7.64 8.23
N GLU A 81 -11.05 6.49 8.22
CA GLU A 81 -10.86 5.43 9.21
C GLU A 81 -9.90 4.37 8.65
N THR A 82 -8.69 4.29 9.21
CA THR A 82 -7.64 3.40 8.72
C THR A 82 -7.55 2.14 9.58
N THR A 83 -7.52 0.97 8.95
CA THR A 83 -7.25 -0.33 9.59
C THR A 83 -5.99 -0.96 9.02
N GLU A 84 -5.05 -1.34 9.89
CA GLU A 84 -3.79 -1.96 9.51
C GLU A 84 -3.91 -3.47 9.35
N PHE A 85 -3.29 -4.00 8.30
CA PHE A 85 -3.23 -5.44 7.99
C PHE A 85 -1.79 -5.91 7.78
N ALA A 86 -1.54 -7.17 8.06
CA ALA A 86 -0.23 -7.80 7.87
C ALA A 86 0.15 -7.98 6.40
N SER A 87 -0.82 -7.93 5.47
CA SER A 87 -0.59 -8.01 4.03
C SER A 87 -1.75 -7.39 3.26
N GLY A 88 -1.49 -6.96 2.01
CA GLY A 88 -2.51 -6.40 1.14
C GLY A 88 -3.67 -7.36 0.81
N ILE A 89 -3.43 -8.67 0.75
CA ILE A 89 -4.49 -9.64 0.49
C ILE A 89 -5.54 -9.66 1.61
N ASN A 90 -5.14 -9.37 2.85
CA ASN A 90 -6.07 -9.29 3.98
C ASN A 90 -6.99 -8.06 3.88
N THR A 91 -6.55 -6.97 3.23
CA THR A 91 -7.42 -5.81 2.98
C THR A 91 -8.54 -6.19 2.01
N ILE A 92 -8.23 -7.02 1.00
CA ILE A 92 -9.22 -7.50 0.04
C ILE A 92 -10.24 -8.44 0.73
N ASP A 93 -9.80 -9.32 1.63
CA ASP A 93 -10.71 -10.15 2.42
C ASP A 93 -11.66 -9.30 3.27
N ALA A 94 -11.16 -8.20 3.81
CA ALA A 94 -11.96 -7.25 4.59
C ALA A 94 -12.96 -6.46 3.71
N ILE A 95 -12.59 -6.11 2.46
CA ILE A 95 -13.53 -5.53 1.48
C ILE A 95 -14.66 -6.52 1.17
N VAL A 96 -14.31 -7.75 0.79
CA VAL A 96 -15.29 -8.80 0.44
C VAL A 96 -16.28 -9.08 1.58
N THR A 97 -15.84 -8.92 2.83
CA THR A 97 -16.69 -9.09 4.01
C THR A 97 -17.40 -7.81 4.46
N GLY A 98 -17.30 -6.71 3.71
CA GLY A 98 -17.95 -5.43 3.99
C GLY A 98 -17.37 -4.65 5.19
N GLN A 99 -16.16 -4.98 5.61
CA GLN A 99 -15.46 -4.29 6.70
C GLN A 99 -14.76 -3.02 6.23
N LEU A 100 -14.35 -2.97 4.95
CA LEU A 100 -13.67 -1.85 4.32
C LEU A 100 -14.40 -1.40 3.06
N ASP A 101 -14.20 -0.13 2.72
CA ASP A 101 -14.67 0.48 1.48
C ASP A 101 -13.57 0.43 0.42
N ILE A 102 -12.33 0.72 0.82
CA ILE A 102 -11.14 0.72 -0.02
C ILE A 102 -10.03 -0.06 0.68
N GLY A 103 -9.24 -0.77 -0.10
CA GLY A 103 -8.04 -1.46 0.36
C GLY A 103 -6.93 -1.36 -0.67
N MET A 104 -5.81 -2.01 -0.40
CA MET A 104 -4.67 -2.05 -1.31
C MET A 104 -4.28 -3.49 -1.63
N ILE A 105 -3.69 -3.70 -2.80
CA ILE A 105 -3.10 -4.97 -3.19
C ILE A 105 -1.89 -4.76 -4.09
N ALA A 106 -0.84 -5.54 -3.86
CA ALA A 106 0.28 -5.60 -4.79
C ALA A 106 -0.08 -6.47 -6.02
N ASP A 107 0.58 -6.21 -7.13
CA ASP A 107 0.38 -6.78 -8.46
C ASP A 107 0.20 -8.31 -8.48
N PHE A 108 1.21 -9.06 -8.07
CA PHE A 108 1.18 -10.51 -8.05
C PHE A 108 0.08 -11.08 -7.14
N ALA A 109 -0.10 -10.49 -5.96
CA ALA A 109 -1.14 -10.90 -5.02
C ALA A 109 -2.53 -10.62 -5.59
N GLY A 110 -2.70 -9.50 -6.31
CA GLY A 110 -3.93 -9.12 -7.01
C GLY A 110 -4.27 -10.10 -8.11
N VAL A 111 -3.31 -10.37 -8.99
CA VAL A 111 -3.47 -11.34 -10.08
C VAL A 111 -3.90 -12.71 -9.55
N ASN A 112 -3.19 -13.21 -8.53
CA ASN A 112 -3.53 -14.51 -7.92
C ASN A 112 -4.89 -14.50 -7.23
N ARG A 113 -5.22 -13.41 -6.52
CA ARG A 113 -6.51 -13.29 -5.84
C ARG A 113 -7.65 -13.33 -6.83
N ILE A 114 -7.58 -12.53 -7.89
CA ILE A 114 -8.58 -12.51 -8.95
C ILE A 114 -8.68 -13.88 -9.61
N GLY A 115 -7.55 -14.46 -10.05
CA GLY A 115 -7.49 -15.76 -10.72
C GLY A 115 -8.14 -16.90 -9.95
N ASN A 116 -7.96 -16.92 -8.62
CA ASN A 116 -8.51 -17.97 -7.76
C ASN A 116 -9.96 -17.71 -7.30
N THR A 117 -10.49 -16.50 -7.46
CA THR A 117 -11.82 -16.16 -6.93
C THR A 117 -12.76 -15.53 -7.94
N GLN A 118 -12.37 -15.40 -9.19
CA GLN A 118 -13.06 -14.73 -10.32
C GLN A 118 -14.55 -14.39 -10.10
N ASP A 119 -15.40 -15.41 -10.03
CA ASP A 119 -16.86 -15.27 -9.93
C ASP A 119 -17.32 -14.61 -8.60
N ASN A 120 -16.44 -14.50 -7.61
CA ASN A 120 -16.73 -13.93 -6.29
C ASN A 120 -15.91 -12.65 -6.01
N PHE A 121 -15.10 -12.19 -6.96
CA PHE A 121 -14.36 -10.96 -6.84
C PHE A 121 -15.12 -9.84 -7.57
N ASP A 122 -15.93 -9.12 -6.83
CA ASP A 122 -16.78 -8.04 -7.35
C ASP A 122 -16.27 -6.63 -7.03
N SER A 123 -15.08 -6.54 -6.43
CA SER A 123 -14.34 -5.29 -6.23
C SER A 123 -13.56 -4.90 -7.48
N LYS A 124 -13.14 -3.63 -7.58
CA LYS A 124 -12.39 -3.12 -8.74
C LYS A 124 -11.11 -2.44 -8.33
N ILE A 125 -10.06 -2.62 -9.12
CA ILE A 125 -8.87 -1.78 -9.09
C ILE A 125 -9.27 -0.40 -9.59
N ILE A 126 -8.96 0.65 -8.81
CA ILE A 126 -9.34 2.04 -9.12
C ILE A 126 -8.14 2.94 -9.47
N GLY A 127 -6.93 2.44 -9.32
CA GLY A 127 -5.69 3.13 -9.67
C GLY A 127 -4.46 2.48 -9.08
N ARG A 128 -3.33 2.60 -9.78
CA ARG A 128 -1.99 2.33 -9.25
C ARG A 128 -1.56 3.56 -8.45
N TYR A 129 -1.00 3.39 -7.26
CA TYR A 129 -0.53 4.50 -6.43
C TYR A 129 0.97 4.47 -6.19
N VAL A 130 1.64 3.38 -6.55
CA VAL A 130 3.08 3.22 -6.36
C VAL A 130 3.66 2.21 -7.34
N THR A 131 4.88 2.49 -7.78
CA THR A 131 5.78 1.52 -8.40
C THR A 131 7.12 1.52 -7.67
N ALA A 132 7.75 0.37 -7.56
CA ALA A 132 9.04 0.21 -6.89
C ALA A 132 9.94 -0.76 -7.65
N THR A 133 11.25 -0.46 -7.67
CA THR A 133 12.28 -1.31 -8.26
C THR A 133 13.33 -1.73 -7.21
N GLY A 134 12.92 -1.74 -5.94
CA GLY A 134 13.82 -1.95 -4.80
C GLY A 134 14.31 -3.39 -4.58
N TRP A 135 13.82 -4.37 -5.37
CA TRP A 135 14.30 -5.74 -5.30
C TRP A 135 15.54 -5.93 -6.17
N ALA A 136 16.39 -6.87 -5.74
CA ALA A 136 17.56 -7.28 -6.51
C ALA A 136 17.85 -8.76 -6.32
N LEU A 137 18.49 -9.36 -7.32
CA LEU A 137 19.09 -10.67 -7.22
C LEU A 137 20.41 -10.56 -6.48
N TYR A 138 20.54 -11.34 -5.43
CA TYR A 138 21.78 -11.51 -4.66
C TYR A 138 22.37 -12.87 -4.95
N VAL A 139 23.69 -12.93 -5.17
CA VAL A 139 24.39 -14.17 -5.52
C VAL A 139 25.64 -14.37 -4.65
N ASN A 140 26.07 -15.61 -4.53
CA ASN A 140 27.43 -15.93 -4.09
C ASN A 140 28.38 -15.71 -5.26
N GLU A 141 29.22 -14.65 -5.20
CA GLU A 141 30.13 -14.28 -6.28
C GLU A 141 31.22 -15.33 -6.56
N ASP A 142 31.52 -16.22 -5.63
CA ASP A 142 32.48 -17.30 -5.89
C ASP A 142 31.87 -18.41 -6.79
N GLU A 143 30.55 -18.50 -6.78
CA GLU A 143 29.79 -19.52 -7.52
C GLU A 143 29.13 -18.97 -8.79
N VAL A 144 28.76 -17.69 -8.84
CA VAL A 144 28.00 -17.07 -9.92
C VAL A 144 28.72 -15.82 -10.41
N LYS A 145 29.30 -15.88 -11.62
CA LYS A 145 29.97 -14.77 -12.31
C LYS A 145 29.12 -14.26 -13.48
N ASP A 146 28.27 -15.11 -14.03
CA ASP A 146 27.32 -14.83 -15.10
C ASP A 146 26.01 -15.53 -14.78
N LEU A 147 24.89 -15.05 -15.35
CA LEU A 147 23.57 -15.66 -15.11
C LEU A 147 23.51 -17.14 -15.54
N SER A 148 24.26 -17.51 -16.57
CA SER A 148 24.36 -18.89 -17.03
C SER A 148 24.96 -19.85 -15.99
N ASP A 149 25.75 -19.33 -15.03
CA ASP A 149 26.29 -20.12 -13.94
C ASP A 149 25.24 -20.62 -12.94
N LEU A 150 24.01 -20.14 -13.02
CA LEU A 150 22.89 -20.60 -12.21
C LEU A 150 22.39 -21.99 -12.61
N ALA A 151 22.76 -22.50 -13.80
CA ALA A 151 22.38 -23.83 -14.25
C ALA A 151 22.82 -24.90 -13.24
N GLY A 152 21.88 -25.70 -12.74
CA GLY A 152 22.09 -26.77 -11.76
C GLY A 152 22.43 -26.29 -10.34
N LYS A 153 22.51 -25.02 -10.08
CA LYS A 153 22.79 -24.44 -8.75
C LYS A 153 21.51 -24.02 -8.03
N GLY A 154 21.51 -24.10 -6.69
CA GLY A 154 20.36 -23.80 -5.87
C GLY A 154 19.96 -22.32 -5.94
N PHE A 155 18.74 -22.05 -6.41
CA PHE A 155 18.12 -20.74 -6.43
C PHE A 155 16.99 -20.73 -5.41
N GLY A 156 17.09 -19.88 -4.38
CA GLY A 156 16.11 -19.78 -3.30
C GLY A 156 14.87 -19.01 -3.73
N THR A 157 13.68 -19.59 -3.46
CA THR A 157 12.40 -18.95 -3.69
C THR A 157 11.41 -19.28 -2.58
N ILE A 158 10.42 -18.41 -2.35
CA ILE A 158 9.29 -18.66 -1.46
C ILE A 158 8.09 -19.03 -2.36
N PRO A 159 7.69 -20.31 -2.39
CA PRO A 159 6.66 -20.78 -3.31
C PRO A 159 5.34 -20.02 -3.18
N GLY A 160 4.73 -19.73 -4.34
CA GLY A 160 3.44 -19.02 -4.40
C GLY A 160 3.53 -17.52 -4.16
N THR A 161 4.74 -16.95 -4.16
CA THR A 161 4.95 -15.51 -4.04
C THR A 161 5.55 -14.92 -5.32
N ILE A 162 5.65 -13.60 -5.37
CA ILE A 162 6.28 -12.87 -6.50
C ILE A 162 7.71 -13.32 -6.78
N THR A 163 8.41 -13.90 -5.80
CA THR A 163 9.79 -14.42 -5.99
C THR A 163 9.84 -15.57 -6.99
N ASP A 164 8.80 -16.40 -7.10
CA ASP A 164 8.74 -17.43 -8.13
C ASP A 164 8.76 -16.83 -9.53
N TYR A 165 8.03 -15.74 -9.73
CA TYR A 165 8.01 -15.00 -10.99
C TYR A 165 9.38 -14.41 -11.33
N TYR A 166 10.04 -13.76 -10.37
CA TYR A 166 11.37 -13.18 -10.57
C TYR A 166 12.43 -14.23 -10.88
N VAL A 167 12.35 -15.39 -10.22
CA VAL A 167 13.24 -16.53 -10.50
C VAL A 167 13.01 -17.05 -11.92
N ALA A 168 11.75 -17.19 -12.35
CA ALA A 168 11.41 -17.63 -13.71
C ALA A 168 11.97 -16.66 -14.76
N LEU A 169 11.77 -15.35 -14.59
CA LEU A 169 12.32 -14.32 -15.47
C LEU A 169 13.86 -14.32 -15.48
N THR A 170 14.48 -14.60 -14.34
CA THR A 170 15.95 -14.72 -14.26
C THR A 170 16.45 -15.90 -15.10
N TYR A 171 15.82 -17.07 -14.99
CA TYR A 171 16.18 -18.24 -15.79
C TYR A 171 15.92 -18.03 -17.28
N GLU A 172 14.81 -17.36 -17.64
CA GLU A 172 14.53 -16.99 -19.03
C GLU A 172 15.61 -16.08 -19.60
N LYS A 173 15.99 -15.02 -18.89
CA LYS A 173 17.08 -14.11 -19.28
C LYS A 173 18.43 -14.84 -19.40
N ALA A 174 18.68 -15.80 -18.53
CA ALA A 174 19.89 -16.62 -18.54
C ALA A 174 19.90 -17.67 -19.67
N GLY A 175 18.75 -17.96 -20.30
CA GLY A 175 18.59 -19.02 -21.29
C GLY A 175 18.70 -20.44 -20.70
N ILE A 176 18.39 -20.61 -19.41
CA ILE A 176 18.49 -21.89 -18.67
C ILE A 176 17.22 -22.67 -18.86
N ALA A 177 17.36 -23.88 -19.45
CA ALA A 177 16.25 -24.80 -19.67
C ALA A 177 15.67 -25.36 -18.36
N ALA A 178 14.38 -25.74 -18.37
CA ALA A 178 13.67 -26.18 -17.17
C ALA A 178 14.31 -27.38 -16.44
N ASP A 179 14.94 -28.27 -17.18
CA ASP A 179 15.63 -29.43 -16.64
C ASP A 179 17.01 -29.12 -16.03
N GLU A 180 17.51 -27.90 -16.25
CA GLU A 180 18.73 -27.36 -15.65
C GLU A 180 18.45 -26.45 -14.46
N GLN A 181 17.17 -26.11 -14.18
CA GLN A 181 16.77 -25.26 -13.07
C GLN A 181 16.77 -26.05 -11.76
N LYS A 182 17.29 -25.44 -10.71
CA LYS A 182 17.29 -26.03 -9.37
C LYS A 182 16.71 -25.06 -8.36
N LEU A 183 15.40 -25.14 -8.14
CA LEU A 183 14.71 -24.36 -7.12
C LEU A 183 14.92 -24.94 -5.73
N VAL A 184 15.18 -24.11 -4.75
CA VAL A 184 15.19 -24.44 -3.34
C VAL A 184 14.06 -23.70 -2.65
N ASN A 185 13.02 -24.41 -2.26
CA ASN A 185 11.86 -23.86 -1.59
C ASN A 185 12.19 -23.45 -0.16
N ILE A 186 11.85 -22.23 0.20
CA ILE A 186 12.18 -21.60 1.47
C ILE A 186 10.90 -21.07 2.09
N ASP A 187 10.71 -21.30 3.38
CA ASP A 187 9.50 -20.89 4.10
C ASP A 187 9.57 -19.43 4.62
N SER A 188 10.78 -18.87 4.71
CA SER A 188 10.97 -17.53 5.27
C SER A 188 12.34 -16.95 4.93
N THR A 189 12.49 -15.63 5.04
CA THR A 189 13.79 -14.96 4.92
C THR A 189 14.83 -15.51 5.91
N GLN A 190 14.41 -15.91 7.12
CA GLN A 190 15.35 -16.48 8.10
C GLN A 190 15.85 -17.86 7.66
N ALA A 191 14.99 -18.68 7.06
CA ALA A 191 15.38 -19.97 6.48
C ALA A 191 16.35 -19.77 5.29
N MET A 192 16.16 -18.71 4.50
CA MET A 192 17.06 -18.32 3.40
C MET A 192 18.52 -18.20 3.88
N LEU A 193 18.76 -17.53 4.98
CA LEU A 193 20.11 -17.33 5.50
C LEU A 193 20.80 -18.67 5.84
N GLY A 194 20.04 -19.61 6.41
CA GLY A 194 20.57 -20.94 6.75
C GLY A 194 21.00 -21.75 5.53
N VAL A 195 20.24 -21.71 4.44
CA VAL A 195 20.58 -22.43 3.19
C VAL A 195 21.66 -21.72 2.38
N VAL A 196 21.80 -20.39 2.51
CA VAL A 196 22.93 -19.63 1.98
C VAL A 196 24.21 -20.02 2.72
N ASP A 197 24.20 -20.03 4.05
CA ASP A 197 25.38 -20.41 4.85
C ASP A 197 25.85 -21.86 4.63
N SER A 198 24.91 -22.74 4.33
CA SER A 198 25.24 -24.14 3.99
C SER A 198 25.78 -24.31 2.55
N GLY A 199 25.66 -23.29 1.69
CA GLY A 199 25.99 -23.35 0.27
C GLY A 199 24.96 -24.11 -0.58
N GLU A 200 23.79 -24.43 -0.02
CA GLU A 200 22.70 -25.06 -0.77
C GLU A 200 22.06 -24.09 -1.76
N VAL A 201 21.99 -22.80 -1.37
CA VAL A 201 21.48 -21.70 -2.20
C VAL A 201 22.63 -20.75 -2.53
N VAL A 202 22.79 -20.45 -3.82
CA VAL A 202 23.80 -19.51 -4.35
C VAL A 202 23.18 -18.23 -4.90
N ALA A 203 21.86 -18.16 -5.04
CA ALA A 203 21.13 -17.02 -5.58
C ALA A 203 19.74 -16.86 -4.94
N GLY A 204 19.27 -15.62 -4.79
CA GLY A 204 17.93 -15.31 -4.30
C GLY A 204 17.56 -13.85 -4.49
N TRP A 205 16.30 -13.59 -4.81
CA TRP A 205 15.74 -12.24 -4.86
C TRP A 205 15.40 -11.73 -3.47
N SER A 206 15.77 -10.47 -3.18
CA SER A 206 15.50 -9.87 -1.90
C SER A 206 15.47 -8.33 -1.97
N SER A 207 14.90 -7.69 -0.96
CA SER A 207 14.84 -6.23 -0.83
C SER A 207 14.98 -5.79 0.62
N GLY A 208 15.21 -4.51 0.84
CA GLY A 208 15.20 -3.86 2.15
C GLY A 208 16.12 -4.53 3.19
N ALA A 209 15.59 -4.73 4.40
CA ALA A 209 16.34 -5.32 5.51
C ALA A 209 16.78 -6.78 5.26
N SER A 210 16.02 -7.53 4.47
CA SER A 210 16.36 -8.90 4.10
C SER A 210 17.55 -8.96 3.17
N ALA A 211 17.61 -8.06 2.19
CA ALA A 211 18.75 -7.92 1.29
C ALA A 211 20.04 -7.59 2.05
N LYS A 212 19.96 -6.65 3.01
CA LYS A 212 21.10 -6.30 3.87
C LYS A 212 21.63 -7.50 4.66
N LYS A 213 20.75 -8.37 5.16
CA LYS A 213 21.15 -9.62 5.83
C LYS A 213 21.86 -10.57 4.87
N LEU A 214 21.38 -10.71 3.63
CA LEU A 214 22.08 -11.53 2.62
C LEU A 214 23.49 -10.99 2.35
N GLU A 215 23.67 -9.67 2.28
CA GLU A 215 24.99 -9.07 2.16
C GLU A 215 25.91 -9.35 3.35
N GLU A 216 25.38 -9.33 4.57
CA GLU A 216 26.10 -9.70 5.80
C GLU A 216 26.53 -11.17 5.78
N HIS A 217 25.82 -12.04 5.06
CA HIS A 217 26.12 -13.46 4.83
C HIS A 217 26.94 -13.70 3.54
N GLY A 218 27.55 -12.64 3.00
CA GLY A 218 28.51 -12.74 1.88
C GLY A 218 27.90 -12.76 0.48
N MET A 219 26.57 -12.65 0.36
CA MET A 219 25.93 -12.48 -0.93
C MET A 219 26.15 -11.09 -1.49
N LYS A 220 26.15 -10.94 -2.81
CA LYS A 220 26.34 -9.67 -3.50
C LYS A 220 25.19 -9.37 -4.43
N LYS A 221 24.81 -8.10 -4.51
CA LYS A 221 23.85 -7.62 -5.51
C LYS A 221 24.41 -7.86 -6.90
N PHE A 222 23.66 -8.55 -7.75
CA PHE A 222 24.09 -8.98 -9.06
C PHE A 222 23.22 -8.44 -10.19
N LEU A 223 21.91 -8.44 -10.02
CA LEU A 223 20.93 -8.01 -11.00
C LEU A 223 19.84 -7.20 -10.29
N THR A 224 19.37 -6.14 -10.91
CA THR A 224 18.25 -5.32 -10.41
C THR A 224 16.97 -5.62 -11.18
N MET A 225 15.85 -5.13 -10.69
CA MET A 225 14.57 -5.19 -11.41
C MET A 225 14.64 -4.40 -12.71
N ASP A 226 15.33 -3.26 -12.73
CA ASP A 226 15.54 -2.46 -13.95
C ASP A 226 16.27 -3.24 -15.03
N ASP A 227 17.22 -4.11 -14.67
CA ASP A 227 17.94 -4.99 -15.61
C ASP A 227 17.02 -6.04 -16.25
N LEU A 228 15.90 -6.37 -15.62
CA LEU A 228 14.84 -7.24 -16.14
C LEU A 228 13.71 -6.45 -16.81
N GLY A 229 13.65 -5.12 -16.62
CA GLY A 229 12.54 -4.29 -17.08
C GLY A 229 11.24 -4.56 -16.32
N ILE A 230 11.33 -4.87 -15.03
CA ILE A 230 10.19 -5.17 -14.15
C ILE A 230 10.13 -4.23 -12.95
N SER A 231 8.95 -4.12 -12.36
CA SER A 231 8.67 -3.38 -11.12
C SER A 231 7.80 -4.21 -10.18
N VAL A 232 7.58 -3.68 -8.98
CA VAL A 232 6.45 -4.06 -8.12
C VAL A 232 5.48 -2.90 -8.13
N ASP A 233 4.26 -3.13 -8.58
CA ASP A 233 3.21 -2.15 -8.55
C ASP A 233 2.19 -2.48 -7.45
N ALA A 234 1.60 -1.45 -6.86
CA ALA A 234 0.48 -1.64 -5.95
C ALA A 234 -0.68 -0.71 -6.31
N TYR A 235 -1.87 -1.21 -6.05
CA TYR A 235 -3.13 -0.66 -6.52
C TYR A 235 -4.10 -0.47 -5.36
N TYR A 236 -4.90 0.61 -5.41
CA TYR A 236 -6.11 0.71 -4.61
C TYR A 236 -7.22 -0.11 -5.24
N VAL A 237 -7.98 -0.77 -4.38
CA VAL A 237 -9.15 -1.58 -4.75
C VAL A 237 -10.35 -1.06 -3.97
N ALA A 238 -11.42 -0.73 -4.68
CA ALA A 238 -12.66 -0.27 -4.09
C ALA A 238 -13.71 -1.39 -4.05
N SER A 239 -14.51 -1.39 -3.01
CA SER A 239 -15.65 -2.30 -2.88
C SER A 239 -16.70 -1.96 -3.94
N LYS A 240 -17.50 -2.97 -4.32
CA LYS A 240 -18.65 -2.78 -5.21
C LYS A 240 -19.64 -1.75 -4.67
N ASP A 241 -19.84 -1.74 -3.36
CA ASP A 241 -20.86 -0.90 -2.73
C ASP A 241 -20.47 0.59 -2.82
N ILE A 242 -19.21 0.95 -2.51
CA ILE A 242 -18.77 2.35 -2.63
C ILE A 242 -18.79 2.83 -4.08
N LEU A 243 -18.44 1.97 -5.05
CA LEU A 243 -18.46 2.30 -6.46
C LEU A 243 -19.90 2.51 -6.99
N ALA A 244 -20.87 1.77 -6.47
CA ALA A 244 -22.26 1.85 -6.91
C ALA A 244 -23.05 2.98 -6.25
N GLU A 245 -22.74 3.30 -5.00
CA GLU A 245 -23.56 4.19 -4.16
C GLU A 245 -22.88 5.54 -3.87
N HIS A 246 -21.54 5.60 -3.97
CA HIS A 246 -20.72 6.73 -3.54
C HIS A 246 -19.51 6.97 -4.48
N GLU A 247 -19.75 7.05 -5.79
CA GLU A 247 -18.70 7.30 -6.78
C GLU A 247 -17.97 8.66 -6.52
N ASP A 248 -18.70 9.66 -6.06
CA ASP A 248 -18.17 10.96 -5.66
C ASP A 248 -17.15 10.85 -4.51
N LEU A 249 -17.38 9.94 -3.57
CA LEU A 249 -16.46 9.70 -2.46
C LEU A 249 -15.17 8.98 -2.93
N VAL A 250 -15.25 8.16 -3.98
CA VAL A 250 -14.05 7.59 -4.63
C VAL A 250 -13.25 8.68 -5.34
N GLU A 251 -13.91 9.64 -5.98
CA GLU A 251 -13.24 10.82 -6.57
C GLU A 251 -12.51 11.63 -5.49
N ASP A 252 -13.21 11.97 -4.39
CA ASP A 252 -12.62 12.72 -3.29
C ASP A 252 -11.42 11.98 -2.65
N PHE A 253 -11.51 10.65 -2.50
CA PHE A 253 -10.41 9.83 -2.02
C PHE A 253 -9.20 9.87 -2.97
N LEU A 254 -9.39 9.67 -4.26
CA LEU A 254 -8.30 9.72 -5.24
C LEU A 254 -7.66 11.11 -5.33
N ALA A 255 -8.48 12.18 -5.21
CA ALA A 255 -7.97 13.55 -5.16
C ALA A 255 -7.12 13.79 -3.89
N ALA A 256 -7.55 13.29 -2.74
CA ALA A 256 -6.79 13.37 -1.49
C ALA A 256 -5.48 12.57 -1.55
N ILE A 257 -5.50 11.37 -2.13
CA ILE A 257 -4.29 10.56 -2.36
C ILE A 257 -3.31 11.33 -3.26
N LYS A 258 -3.78 11.89 -4.37
CA LYS A 258 -2.93 12.65 -5.28
C LYS A 258 -2.27 13.86 -4.61
N GLU A 259 -3.02 14.63 -3.86
CA GLU A 259 -2.48 15.76 -3.11
C GLU A 259 -1.46 15.30 -2.03
N THR A 260 -1.72 14.17 -1.38
CA THR A 260 -0.81 13.58 -0.39
C THR A 260 0.48 13.09 -1.03
N GLU A 261 0.42 12.44 -2.20
CA GLU A 261 1.62 12.06 -2.97
C GLU A 261 2.49 13.29 -3.27
N GLU A 262 1.88 14.33 -3.83
CA GLU A 262 2.57 15.58 -4.17
C GLU A 262 3.20 16.23 -2.94
N TRP A 263 2.51 16.19 -1.81
CA TRP A 263 3.03 16.70 -0.54
C TRP A 263 4.24 15.90 -0.05
N ILE A 264 4.17 14.56 -0.07
CA ILE A 264 5.29 13.66 0.34
C ILE A 264 6.50 13.88 -0.56
N ILE A 265 6.29 13.97 -1.88
CA ILE A 265 7.36 14.21 -2.86
C ILE A 265 8.05 15.56 -2.60
N ALA A 266 7.29 16.58 -2.24
CA ALA A 266 7.82 17.91 -1.93
C ALA A 266 8.50 18.00 -0.55
N ASN A 267 8.10 17.13 0.42
CA ASN A 267 8.51 17.20 1.82
C ASN A 267 8.92 15.82 2.38
N PRO A 268 9.83 15.06 1.73
CA PRO A 268 10.10 13.65 2.09
C PRO A 268 10.67 13.47 3.51
N ASP A 269 11.47 14.40 3.99
CA ASP A 269 12.04 14.34 5.35
C ASP A 269 11.00 14.62 6.44
N GLU A 270 10.05 15.53 6.19
CA GLU A 270 8.93 15.80 7.08
C GLU A 270 7.92 14.64 7.08
N ALA A 271 7.63 14.09 5.90
CA ALA A 271 6.81 12.88 5.75
C ALA A 271 7.36 11.72 6.58
N ALA A 272 8.67 11.45 6.49
CA ALA A 272 9.33 10.41 7.28
C ALA A 272 9.21 10.66 8.79
N GLY A 273 9.26 11.92 9.23
CA GLY A 273 9.05 12.30 10.63
C GLY A 273 7.61 12.04 11.09
N ILE A 274 6.61 12.37 10.27
CA ILE A 274 5.19 12.09 10.55
C ILE A 274 4.96 10.59 10.66
N VAL A 275 5.54 9.80 9.75
CA VAL A 275 5.43 8.34 9.80
C VAL A 275 6.02 7.79 11.10
N GLU A 276 7.20 8.25 11.53
CA GLU A 276 7.79 7.84 12.81
C GLU A 276 6.88 8.17 13.99
N ASP A 277 6.38 9.39 14.05
CA ASP A 277 5.53 9.86 15.15
C ASP A 277 4.20 9.09 15.25
N LYS A 278 3.63 8.69 14.12
CA LYS A 278 2.30 8.07 14.07
C LYS A 278 2.33 6.54 14.10
N THR A 279 3.40 5.93 13.56
CA THR A 279 3.47 4.46 13.40
C THR A 279 4.54 3.80 14.25
N GLY A 280 5.51 4.58 14.73
CA GLY A 280 6.70 4.06 15.42
C GLY A 280 7.76 3.45 14.49
N ILE A 281 7.58 3.53 13.17
CA ILE A 281 8.61 3.14 12.19
C ILE A 281 9.74 4.17 12.27
N PRO A 282 10.99 3.76 12.46
CA PRO A 282 12.12 4.71 12.55
C PRO A 282 12.20 5.63 11.32
N LYS A 283 12.45 6.93 11.54
CA LYS A 283 12.49 7.95 10.49
C LYS A 283 13.43 7.60 9.33
N ASP A 284 14.59 7.05 9.63
CA ASP A 284 15.56 6.63 8.60
C ASP A 284 15.04 5.48 7.74
N GLN A 285 14.27 4.57 8.32
CA GLN A 285 13.59 3.51 7.58
C GLN A 285 12.46 4.07 6.72
N ALA A 286 11.64 4.97 7.28
CA ALA A 286 10.56 5.61 6.52
C ALA A 286 11.11 6.42 5.34
N ALA A 287 12.17 7.20 5.54
CA ALA A 287 12.84 7.95 4.49
C ALA A 287 13.41 7.04 3.39
N ALA A 288 14.06 5.94 3.77
CA ALA A 288 14.57 4.97 2.81
C ALA A 288 13.45 4.30 1.98
N ASN A 289 12.30 4.02 2.61
CA ASN A 289 11.16 3.46 1.89
C ASN A 289 10.55 4.48 0.90
N ILE A 290 10.43 5.75 1.31
CA ILE A 290 9.95 6.83 0.41
C ILE A 290 10.92 6.99 -0.78
N GLU A 291 12.22 7.00 -0.55
CA GLU A 291 13.24 7.14 -1.60
C GLU A 291 13.25 5.95 -2.59
N ALA A 292 12.95 4.74 -2.09
CA ALA A 292 12.96 3.52 -2.89
C ALA A 292 11.69 3.31 -3.74
N THR A 293 10.71 4.21 -3.63
CA THR A 293 9.42 4.10 -4.32
C THR A 293 9.17 5.31 -5.22
N THR A 294 8.42 5.09 -6.29
CA THR A 294 7.86 6.17 -7.10
C THR A 294 6.37 6.24 -6.81
N LEU A 295 5.96 7.33 -6.16
CA LEU A 295 4.54 7.64 -5.94
C LEU A 295 3.94 8.16 -7.24
N LEU A 296 2.87 7.56 -7.69
CA LEU A 296 2.15 7.98 -8.89
C LEU A 296 0.72 7.43 -8.84
N LEU A 297 -0.23 8.31 -9.00
CA LEU A 297 -1.64 7.91 -9.13
C LEU A 297 -2.01 7.87 -10.61
N ASP A 298 -2.03 6.68 -11.18
CA ASP A 298 -2.41 6.45 -12.57
C ASP A 298 -2.98 5.03 -12.79
N PHE A 299 -3.46 4.75 -13.99
CA PHE A 299 -3.72 3.41 -14.51
C PHE A 299 -3.71 3.47 -16.03
N LYS A 300 -2.57 3.15 -16.64
CA LYS A 300 -2.36 3.25 -18.08
C LYS A 300 -2.19 1.87 -18.71
N GLN A 301 -1.96 1.83 -20.03
CA GLN A 301 -1.75 0.57 -20.73
C GLN A 301 -0.56 -0.23 -20.17
N ASP A 302 0.49 0.44 -19.68
CA ASP A 302 1.61 -0.21 -19.02
C ASP A 302 1.21 -0.96 -17.74
N SER A 303 0.23 -0.45 -16.95
CA SER A 303 -0.34 -1.17 -15.81
C SER A 303 -1.09 -2.43 -16.23
N VAL A 304 -1.84 -2.36 -17.34
CA VAL A 304 -2.54 -3.53 -17.92
C VAL A 304 -1.52 -4.57 -18.39
N ASP A 305 -0.53 -4.13 -19.19
CA ASP A 305 0.50 -5.00 -19.74
C ASP A 305 1.32 -5.68 -18.65
N HIS A 306 1.62 -4.94 -17.57
CA HIS A 306 2.32 -5.46 -16.38
C HIS A 306 1.51 -6.55 -15.67
N LEU A 307 0.23 -6.30 -15.37
CA LEU A 307 -0.65 -7.27 -14.72
C LEU A 307 -0.91 -8.49 -15.62
N ASP A 308 -1.07 -8.29 -16.93
CA ASP A 308 -1.25 -9.37 -17.91
C ASP A 308 -0.01 -10.26 -18.00
N ALA A 309 1.21 -9.70 -18.00
CA ALA A 309 2.44 -10.48 -18.00
C ALA A 309 2.56 -11.40 -16.77
N ILE A 310 2.24 -10.87 -15.58
CA ILE A 310 2.19 -11.67 -14.35
C ILE A 310 1.11 -12.75 -14.45
N LYS A 311 -0.08 -12.40 -14.96
CA LYS A 311 -1.21 -13.32 -15.12
C LYS A 311 -0.87 -14.47 -16.09
N GLU A 312 -0.32 -14.15 -17.26
CA GLU A 312 0.07 -15.15 -18.26
C GLU A 312 1.09 -16.15 -17.67
N TRP A 313 2.08 -15.63 -16.93
CA TRP A 313 3.02 -16.48 -16.24
C TRP A 313 2.32 -17.36 -15.17
N ALA A 314 1.44 -16.78 -14.34
CA ALA A 314 0.75 -17.49 -13.28
C ALA A 314 -0.18 -18.60 -13.82
N VAL A 315 -0.87 -18.35 -14.95
CA VAL A 315 -1.65 -19.37 -15.68
C VAL A 315 -0.71 -20.49 -16.19
N GLY A 316 0.40 -20.12 -16.82
CA GLY A 316 1.41 -21.07 -17.29
C GLY A 316 2.02 -21.92 -16.17
N ALA A 317 2.17 -21.37 -14.99
CA ALA A 317 2.63 -22.05 -13.77
C ALA A 317 1.52 -22.88 -13.06
N GLY A 318 0.27 -22.83 -13.55
CA GLY A 318 -0.86 -23.58 -12.99
C GLY A 318 -1.35 -23.04 -11.62
N MET A 319 -1.16 -21.76 -11.34
CA MET A 319 -1.57 -21.16 -10.07
C MET A 319 -3.08 -21.01 -9.95
N PHE A 320 -3.79 -20.92 -11.09
CA PHE A 320 -5.25 -20.96 -11.18
C PHE A 320 -5.67 -21.55 -12.53
N GLU A 321 -6.93 -22.07 -12.58
CA GLU A 321 -7.34 -22.89 -13.72
C GLU A 321 -7.86 -22.10 -14.93
N LYS A 322 -8.46 -20.91 -14.67
CA LYS A 322 -9.13 -20.12 -15.70
C LYS A 322 -8.41 -18.83 -15.92
N ASP A 323 -8.13 -18.53 -17.18
CA ASP A 323 -7.72 -17.19 -17.60
C ASP A 323 -8.86 -16.18 -17.47
N TYR A 324 -8.52 -14.89 -17.39
CA TYR A 324 -9.47 -13.80 -17.27
C TYR A 324 -8.89 -12.52 -17.89
N ASP A 325 -9.76 -11.56 -18.22
CA ASP A 325 -9.34 -10.24 -18.68
C ASP A 325 -9.14 -9.32 -17.45
N ILE A 326 -7.95 -8.75 -17.32
CA ILE A 326 -7.63 -7.80 -16.23
C ILE A 326 -8.62 -6.63 -16.25
N LYS A 327 -9.02 -6.17 -17.43
CA LYS A 327 -9.92 -5.03 -17.60
C LYS A 327 -11.31 -5.25 -17.00
N ASP A 328 -11.74 -6.50 -16.87
CA ASP A 328 -12.99 -6.83 -16.18
C ASP A 328 -12.96 -6.51 -14.68
N TYR A 329 -11.77 -6.32 -14.11
CA TYR A 329 -11.54 -6.06 -12.68
C TYR A 329 -11.01 -4.64 -12.40
N VAL A 330 -11.12 -3.74 -13.38
CA VAL A 330 -10.65 -2.35 -13.30
C VAL A 330 -11.84 -1.41 -13.48
N ASP A 331 -11.86 -0.34 -12.69
CA ASP A 331 -12.77 0.80 -12.86
C ASP A 331 -11.98 2.10 -12.62
N THR A 332 -11.59 2.72 -13.71
CA THR A 332 -10.86 4.00 -13.68
C THR A 332 -11.74 5.21 -13.98
N THR A 333 -13.06 5.09 -13.85
CA THR A 333 -14.01 6.17 -14.16
C THR A 333 -13.72 7.42 -13.33
N ALA A 334 -13.63 7.27 -12.00
CA ALA A 334 -13.31 8.38 -11.09
C ALA A 334 -11.91 8.98 -11.36
N LEU A 335 -10.91 8.12 -11.55
CA LEU A 335 -9.54 8.54 -11.86
C LEU A 335 -9.47 9.34 -13.17
N GLY A 336 -10.09 8.84 -14.25
CA GLY A 336 -10.09 9.50 -15.56
C GLY A 336 -10.88 10.80 -15.60
N LYS A 337 -11.90 10.94 -14.76
CA LYS A 337 -12.67 12.18 -14.59
C LYS A 337 -11.83 13.28 -13.92
N LEU A 338 -11.05 12.92 -12.91
CA LEU A 338 -10.19 13.85 -12.18
C LEU A 338 -8.88 14.15 -12.92
N PHE A 339 -8.26 13.11 -13.47
CA PHE A 339 -6.92 13.16 -14.06
C PHE A 339 -6.91 12.45 -15.42
N PRO A 340 -7.45 13.09 -16.48
CA PRO A 340 -7.55 12.44 -17.81
C PRO A 340 -6.22 11.91 -18.35
N ASP A 341 -5.12 12.57 -18.03
CA ASP A 341 -3.77 12.16 -18.45
C ASP A 341 -3.20 10.97 -17.64
N ALA A 342 -3.86 10.61 -16.53
CA ALA A 342 -3.49 9.47 -15.70
C ALA A 342 -4.09 8.14 -16.19
N VAL A 343 -4.99 8.18 -17.15
CA VAL A 343 -5.67 7.00 -17.73
C VAL A 343 -5.47 7.01 -19.24
N GLU A 344 -5.05 5.88 -19.81
CA GLU A 344 -5.12 5.65 -21.25
C GLU A 344 -6.38 4.86 -21.58
N ASN A 345 -7.18 5.39 -22.53
CA ASN A 345 -8.40 4.76 -23.05
C ASN A 345 -8.09 3.78 -24.18
#